data_a0b70902421edf95be82aa7a9cf811f6
#
_entry.id   a0b70902421edf95be82aa7a9cf811f6
#
_cell.length_a   1.000
_cell.length_b   1.000
_cell.length_c   1.000
_cell.angle_alpha   90.00
_cell.angle_beta   90.00
_cell.angle_gamma   90.00
#
_symmetry.space_group_name_H-M   'P 1'
#
loop_
_entity.id
_entity.type
_entity.pdbx_description
1 polymer ?
#
loop_
_entity_poly.entity_id
_entity_poly.type
_entity_poly.pdbx_seq_one_letter_code
_entity_poly.pdbx_strand_id
1 'polypeptide(L)'
;DVMEESFSRKAVARKIDLVSLYQVPKFNSKTKQLVCVVNYYTNTLHKFTSFEKPLLENHAAMVEKLILEENPEHIEIEVLSEIEELLSDADDNLTSFLDKILAKTSELIGADSGTISIHKILDGKPWLIIEDEEGNLIGAKSRGWMKSKIPLMPVGGEELPDEQRSLNGYVAHIARPVIISNVEDSKQTRGFYKNLFGQIQSELAVPIIHGSHVLGVINQDSFQKNFFTQEHQRILQIIASLISQKVNNLQQIETLKRELLQLRKDIEYRDPKVSSYHFGNVIGKSQNVSSLVDQIQIVVESICNRMLNWEGNQQREVMTGLPSLLIQGQTGSGKEFFFNNIYSHLNDMFQKEKGAQFKLPLIKTNIAAY
;
A
#
# COMPACT_ATOMS: atom_id res chain seq x y z
N ASP A 1 -6.96 48.81 -29.84
CA ASP A 1 -7.18 49.14 -31.27
C ASP A 1 -6.38 48.13 -32.12
N VAL A 2 -7.06 47.40 -33.02
CA VAL A 2 -6.43 46.43 -33.94
C VAL A 2 -5.81 47.13 -35.17
N MET A 3 -5.98 48.40 -35.30
CA MET A 3 -5.38 49.22 -36.36
C MET A 3 -4.03 49.82 -35.98
N GLU A 4 -3.59 49.66 -34.75
CA GLU A 4 -2.27 50.08 -34.30
C GLU A 4 -1.15 49.26 -34.97
N GLU A 5 0.07 49.78 -35.05
CA GLU A 5 1.18 49.16 -35.74
C GLU A 5 1.58 47.80 -35.21
N SER A 6 1.31 47.54 -33.94
CA SER A 6 1.60 46.26 -33.25
C SER A 6 0.75 45.09 -33.69
N PHE A 7 -0.39 45.30 -34.36
CA PHE A 7 -1.27 44.19 -34.75
C PHE A 7 -0.87 43.59 -36.10
N SER A 8 -0.44 42.33 -36.11
CA SER A 8 0.16 41.68 -37.25
C SER A 8 -0.79 41.27 -38.40
N ARG A 9 -2.12 41.18 -38.13
CA ARG A 9 -3.13 40.71 -39.12
C ARG A 9 -4.16 41.77 -39.53
N LYS A 10 -3.76 43.02 -39.74
CA LYS A 10 -4.60 44.14 -40.13
C LYS A 10 -5.47 43.90 -41.37
N ALA A 11 -4.93 43.17 -42.38
CA ALA A 11 -5.69 42.88 -43.57
C ALA A 11 -6.89 41.94 -43.30
N VAL A 12 -6.77 41.01 -42.36
CA VAL A 12 -7.87 40.11 -41.95
C VAL A 12 -8.88 40.94 -41.12
N ALA A 13 -8.41 41.75 -40.19
CA ALA A 13 -9.26 42.58 -39.35
C ALA A 13 -10.16 43.50 -40.18
N ARG A 14 -9.61 44.12 -41.23
CA ARG A 14 -10.40 44.97 -42.17
C ARG A 14 -11.47 44.19 -42.95
N LYS A 15 -11.23 42.93 -43.27
CA LYS A 15 -12.21 42.10 -44.01
C LYS A 15 -13.41 41.71 -43.16
N ILE A 16 -13.29 41.70 -41.85
CA ILE A 16 -14.33 41.31 -40.88
C ILE A 16 -14.80 42.44 -40.00
N ASP A 17 -14.52 43.71 -40.42
CA ASP A 17 -14.86 44.93 -39.70
C ASP A 17 -14.45 44.93 -38.21
N LEU A 18 -13.29 44.39 -37.90
CA LEU A 18 -12.79 44.28 -36.56
C LEU A 18 -11.95 45.54 -36.22
N VAL A 19 -12.42 46.30 -35.21
CA VAL A 19 -11.80 47.57 -34.81
C VAL A 19 -11.09 47.45 -33.45
N SER A 20 -11.71 46.82 -32.46
CA SER A 20 -11.10 46.62 -31.15
C SER A 20 -11.13 45.15 -30.74
N LEU A 21 -10.12 44.76 -30.00
CA LEU A 21 -9.94 43.35 -29.55
C LEU A 21 -9.50 43.35 -28.10
N TYR A 22 -10.15 42.49 -27.29
CA TYR A 22 -9.70 42.08 -25.98
C TYR A 22 -9.50 40.58 -25.96
N GLN A 23 -8.32 40.12 -25.59
CA GLN A 23 -7.96 38.67 -25.55
C GLN A 23 -7.76 38.23 -24.12
N VAL A 24 -8.39 37.12 -23.77
CA VAL A 24 -8.25 36.49 -22.46
C VAL A 24 -7.67 35.10 -22.66
N PRO A 25 -6.37 34.91 -22.43
CA PRO A 25 -5.78 33.59 -22.42
C PRO A 25 -6.14 32.84 -21.13
N LYS A 26 -6.46 31.58 -21.24
CA LYS A 26 -6.72 30.67 -20.11
C LYS A 26 -5.69 29.55 -20.10
N PHE A 27 -5.12 29.34 -18.92
CA PHE A 27 -4.08 28.35 -18.69
C PHE A 27 -4.55 27.35 -17.65
N ASN A 28 -4.27 26.07 -17.88
CA ASN A 28 -4.47 25.06 -16.87
C ASN A 28 -3.74 25.46 -15.57
N SER A 29 -4.46 25.44 -14.46
CA SER A 29 -3.96 25.90 -13.16
C SER A 29 -2.75 25.10 -12.66
N LYS A 30 -2.68 23.81 -13.02
CA LYS A 30 -1.63 22.86 -12.58
C LYS A 30 -0.48 22.81 -13.58
N THR A 31 -0.75 22.51 -14.85
CA THR A 31 0.30 22.30 -15.88
C THR A 31 0.85 23.59 -16.46
N LYS A 32 0.18 24.75 -16.22
CA LYS A 32 0.52 26.07 -16.80
C LYS A 32 0.47 26.09 -18.35
N GLN A 33 -0.10 25.07 -18.98
CA GLN A 33 -0.29 25.02 -20.43
C GLN A 33 -1.48 25.88 -20.85
N LEU A 34 -1.41 26.46 -22.05
CA LEU A 34 -2.48 27.25 -22.63
C LEU A 34 -3.65 26.32 -23.03
N VAL A 35 -4.81 26.52 -22.42
CA VAL A 35 -6.04 25.76 -22.73
C VAL A 35 -6.75 26.39 -23.90
N CYS A 36 -7.04 27.70 -23.81
CA CYS A 36 -7.71 28.42 -24.87
C CYS A 36 -7.40 29.92 -24.80
N VAL A 37 -7.73 30.67 -25.88
CA VAL A 37 -7.73 32.11 -25.92
C VAL A 37 -9.11 32.57 -26.35
N VAL A 38 -9.85 33.22 -25.45
CA VAL A 38 -11.16 33.79 -25.78
C VAL A 38 -10.96 35.21 -26.29
N ASN A 39 -11.47 35.48 -27.48
CA ASN A 39 -11.32 36.79 -28.15
C ASN A 39 -12.67 37.50 -28.18
N TYR A 40 -12.69 38.75 -27.71
CA TYR A 40 -13.85 39.64 -27.72
C TYR A 40 -13.60 40.76 -28.71
N TYR A 41 -14.46 40.88 -29.71
CA TYR A 41 -14.32 41.82 -30.81
C TYR A 41 -15.40 42.87 -30.78
N THR A 42 -15.06 44.08 -31.26
CA THR A 42 -16.02 45.12 -31.60
C THR A 42 -15.75 45.67 -32.99
N ASN A 43 -16.79 46.10 -33.66
CA ASN A 43 -16.75 46.77 -34.98
C ASN A 43 -16.65 48.28 -34.87
N THR A 44 -16.56 48.83 -33.67
CA THR A 44 -16.33 50.22 -33.35
C THR A 44 -15.15 50.39 -32.43
N LEU A 45 -14.54 51.56 -32.42
CA LEU A 45 -13.47 51.85 -31.48
C LEU A 45 -14.00 51.80 -30.06
N HIS A 46 -13.55 50.82 -29.29
CA HIS A 46 -13.98 50.58 -27.93
C HIS A 46 -12.80 50.36 -27.00
N LYS A 47 -12.78 51.06 -25.87
CA LYS A 47 -11.80 50.88 -24.82
C LYS A 47 -12.45 50.09 -23.70
N PHE A 48 -12.11 48.80 -23.61
CA PHE A 48 -12.62 47.92 -22.56
C PHE A 48 -12.32 48.48 -21.17
N THR A 49 -13.36 48.74 -20.42
CA THR A 49 -13.32 49.39 -19.10
C THR A 49 -12.89 48.41 -17.99
N SER A 50 -12.54 48.97 -16.83
CA SER A 50 -12.22 48.17 -15.64
C SER A 50 -13.41 47.34 -15.11
N PHE A 51 -14.66 47.73 -15.51
CA PHE A 51 -15.87 46.98 -15.17
C PHE A 51 -16.14 45.83 -16.17
N GLU A 52 -15.91 46.06 -17.45
CA GLU A 52 -16.16 45.06 -18.50
C GLU A 52 -15.12 43.90 -18.46
N LYS A 53 -13.86 44.22 -18.22
CA LYS A 53 -12.79 43.21 -18.19
C LYS A 53 -13.07 42.03 -17.25
N PRO A 54 -13.44 42.21 -15.97
CA PRO A 54 -13.78 41.10 -15.07
C PRO A 54 -14.98 40.29 -15.56
N LEU A 55 -15.97 40.88 -16.21
CA LEU A 55 -17.10 40.15 -16.79
C LEU A 55 -16.64 39.23 -17.94
N LEU A 56 -15.80 39.76 -18.83
CA LEU A 56 -15.23 39.00 -19.95
C LEU A 56 -14.29 37.90 -19.48
N GLU A 57 -13.51 38.15 -18.43
CA GLU A 57 -12.65 37.18 -17.80
C GLU A 57 -13.44 36.05 -17.13
N ASN A 58 -14.54 36.36 -16.44
CA ASN A 58 -15.46 35.36 -15.88
C ASN A 58 -16.14 34.53 -16.99
N HIS A 59 -16.60 35.18 -18.08
CA HIS A 59 -17.12 34.45 -19.22
C HIS A 59 -16.08 33.56 -19.87
N ALA A 60 -14.82 34.03 -20.02
CA ALA A 60 -13.73 33.21 -20.51
C ALA A 60 -13.42 32.02 -19.58
N ALA A 61 -13.58 32.17 -18.25
CA ALA A 61 -13.45 31.07 -17.31
C ALA A 61 -14.58 30.02 -17.46
N MET A 62 -15.80 30.47 -17.77
CA MET A 62 -16.89 29.51 -18.10
C MET A 62 -16.61 28.77 -19.40
N VAL A 63 -16.09 29.45 -20.43
CA VAL A 63 -15.71 28.82 -21.71
C VAL A 63 -14.58 27.81 -21.48
N GLU A 64 -13.56 28.18 -20.69
CA GLU A 64 -12.49 27.27 -20.29
C GLU A 64 -13.04 25.99 -19.64
N LYS A 65 -13.95 26.16 -18.68
CA LYS A 65 -14.59 25.04 -17.99
C LYS A 65 -15.36 24.14 -18.96
N LEU A 66 -16.15 24.71 -19.88
CA LEU A 66 -16.87 23.93 -20.89
C LEU A 66 -15.92 23.17 -21.84
N ILE A 67 -14.81 23.81 -22.27
CA ILE A 67 -13.82 23.15 -23.13
C ILE A 67 -13.16 21.97 -22.39
N LEU A 68 -12.86 22.11 -21.12
CA LEU A 68 -12.28 21.05 -20.31
C LEU A 68 -13.28 19.93 -20.05
N GLU A 69 -14.56 20.27 -19.83
CA GLU A 69 -15.63 19.30 -19.63
C GLU A 69 -16.00 18.53 -20.94
N GLU A 70 -15.88 19.18 -22.11
CA GLU A 70 -16.20 18.57 -23.42
C GLU A 70 -15.02 17.86 -24.09
N ASN A 71 -13.79 17.99 -23.58
CA ASN A 71 -12.62 17.39 -24.19
C ASN A 71 -12.07 16.21 -23.34
N PRO A 72 -12.54 14.98 -23.58
CA PRO A 72 -12.15 13.79 -22.82
C PRO A 72 -10.65 13.51 -22.88
N GLU A 73 -9.95 13.92 -23.96
CA GLU A 73 -8.50 13.75 -24.07
C GLU A 73 -7.71 14.60 -23.04
N HIS A 74 -8.24 15.76 -22.65
CA HIS A 74 -7.58 16.61 -21.66
C HIS A 74 -7.67 16.03 -20.25
N ILE A 75 -8.81 15.45 -19.91
CA ILE A 75 -9.01 14.77 -18.62
C ILE A 75 -8.11 13.54 -18.54
N GLU A 76 -7.98 12.79 -19.63
CA GLU A 76 -7.08 11.62 -19.67
C GLU A 76 -5.61 12.01 -19.45
N ILE A 77 -5.14 13.10 -20.06
CA ILE A 77 -3.75 13.59 -19.87
C ILE A 77 -3.50 14.03 -18.43
N GLU A 78 -4.46 14.71 -17.80
CA GLU A 78 -4.35 15.13 -16.40
C GLU A 78 -4.30 13.91 -15.47
N VAL A 79 -5.19 12.94 -15.65
CA VAL A 79 -5.20 11.66 -14.93
C VAL A 79 -3.88 10.93 -15.09
N LEU A 80 -3.38 10.81 -16.33
CA LEU A 80 -2.10 10.16 -16.62
C LEU A 80 -0.95 10.81 -15.85
N SER A 81 -0.84 12.14 -15.91
CA SER A 81 0.24 12.89 -15.23
C SER A 81 0.21 12.71 -13.70
N GLU A 82 -0.97 12.76 -13.10
CA GLU A 82 -1.11 12.65 -11.65
C GLU A 82 -0.89 11.23 -11.12
N ILE A 83 -1.31 10.22 -11.88
CA ILE A 83 -1.07 8.82 -11.52
C ILE A 83 0.38 8.42 -11.79
N GLU A 84 1.04 8.97 -12.83
CA GLU A 84 2.46 8.70 -13.12
C GLU A 84 3.36 9.10 -11.94
N GLU A 85 3.07 10.21 -11.28
CA GLU A 85 3.80 10.63 -10.07
C GLU A 85 3.70 9.57 -8.96
N LEU A 86 2.49 9.03 -8.71
CA LEU A 86 2.28 7.98 -7.72
C LEU A 86 2.91 6.63 -8.12
N LEU A 87 2.95 6.32 -9.42
CA LEU A 87 3.61 5.10 -9.93
C LEU A 87 5.13 5.17 -9.79
N SER A 88 5.70 6.37 -9.88
CA SER A 88 7.15 6.60 -9.77
C SER A 88 7.64 6.60 -8.32
N ASP A 89 6.73 6.67 -7.34
CA ASP A 89 7.08 6.58 -5.91
C ASP A 89 7.72 5.21 -5.60
N ALA A 90 8.90 5.26 -4.95
CA ALA A 90 9.68 4.07 -4.57
C ALA A 90 9.10 3.31 -3.36
N ASP A 91 7.90 3.67 -2.89
CA ASP A 91 7.23 2.97 -1.80
C ASP A 91 6.84 1.55 -2.21
N ASP A 92 7.45 0.54 -1.55
CA ASP A 92 7.20 -0.88 -1.77
C ASP A 92 6.10 -1.46 -0.86
N ASN A 93 5.30 -0.59 -0.23
CA ASN A 93 4.18 -0.99 0.61
C ASN A 93 2.86 -0.90 -0.16
N LEU A 94 2.20 -2.05 -0.38
CA LEU A 94 0.95 -2.14 -1.12
C LEU A 94 -0.16 -1.27 -0.50
N THR A 95 -0.36 -1.34 0.80
CA THR A 95 -1.42 -0.60 1.50
C THR A 95 -1.22 0.91 1.41
N SER A 96 0.01 1.40 1.60
CA SER A 96 0.37 2.81 1.45
C SER A 96 0.12 3.31 0.01
N PHE A 97 0.51 2.51 -0.97
CA PHE A 97 0.26 2.82 -2.38
C PHE A 97 -1.24 2.91 -2.69
N LEU A 98 -2.03 1.91 -2.25
CA LEU A 98 -3.47 1.88 -2.47
C LEU A 98 -4.21 3.04 -1.79
N ASP A 99 -3.76 3.46 -0.59
CA ASP A 99 -4.34 4.60 0.12
C ASP A 99 -4.15 5.91 -0.67
N LYS A 100 -2.94 6.14 -1.20
CA LYS A 100 -2.63 7.27 -2.08
C LYS A 100 -3.49 7.26 -3.36
N ILE A 101 -3.62 6.08 -4.00
CA ILE A 101 -4.47 5.91 -5.19
C ILE A 101 -5.94 6.19 -4.87
N LEU A 102 -6.44 5.66 -3.75
CA LEU A 102 -7.84 5.90 -3.35
C LEU A 102 -8.12 7.38 -3.11
N ALA A 103 -7.24 8.06 -2.38
CA ALA A 103 -7.37 9.50 -2.13
C ALA A 103 -7.39 10.29 -3.45
N LYS A 104 -6.46 9.97 -4.36
CA LYS A 104 -6.35 10.65 -5.65
C LYS A 104 -7.52 10.39 -6.59
N THR A 105 -7.99 9.14 -6.65
CA THR A 105 -9.19 8.80 -7.44
C THR A 105 -10.42 9.51 -6.93
N SER A 106 -10.63 9.57 -5.62
CA SER A 106 -11.76 10.28 -5.03
C SER A 106 -11.70 11.79 -5.33
N GLU A 107 -10.51 12.41 -5.30
CA GLU A 107 -10.28 13.81 -5.67
C GLU A 107 -10.62 14.07 -7.15
N LEU A 108 -10.12 13.21 -8.06
CA LEU A 108 -10.28 13.38 -9.51
C LEU A 108 -11.73 13.28 -9.98
N ILE A 109 -12.51 12.38 -9.39
CA ILE A 109 -13.92 12.19 -9.78
C ILE A 109 -14.90 12.90 -8.84
N GLY A 110 -14.43 13.53 -7.77
CA GLY A 110 -15.27 14.22 -6.79
C GLY A 110 -16.12 13.29 -5.92
N ALA A 111 -15.69 12.05 -5.69
CA ALA A 111 -16.41 11.10 -4.86
C ALA A 111 -16.29 11.44 -3.36
N ASP A 112 -17.36 11.16 -2.60
CA ASP A 112 -17.44 11.47 -1.18
C ASP A 112 -16.66 10.48 -0.32
N SER A 113 -16.59 9.22 -0.75
CA SER A 113 -15.84 8.14 -0.09
C SER A 113 -15.51 7.00 -1.05
N GLY A 114 -14.78 6.00 -0.57
CA GLY A 114 -14.47 4.83 -1.39
C GLY A 114 -13.60 3.83 -0.67
N THR A 115 -13.38 2.70 -1.35
CA THR A 115 -12.56 1.58 -0.88
C THR A 115 -11.79 0.94 -2.04
N ILE A 116 -10.64 0.33 -1.74
CA ILE A 116 -9.96 -0.58 -2.66
C ILE A 116 -9.83 -1.93 -1.96
N SER A 117 -10.44 -2.95 -2.53
CA SER A 117 -10.35 -4.33 -2.06
C SER A 117 -9.37 -5.13 -2.91
N ILE A 118 -8.66 -6.06 -2.27
CA ILE A 118 -7.63 -6.89 -2.90
C ILE A 118 -8.13 -8.33 -3.01
N HIS A 119 -7.94 -8.91 -4.18
CA HIS A 119 -8.30 -10.31 -4.45
C HIS A 119 -7.28 -11.25 -3.81
N LYS A 120 -7.76 -12.23 -3.04
CA LYS A 120 -6.97 -13.32 -2.45
C LYS A 120 -7.70 -14.65 -2.52
N ILE A 121 -6.93 -15.73 -2.59
CA ILE A 121 -7.48 -17.09 -2.48
C ILE A 121 -7.31 -17.54 -1.02
N LEU A 122 -8.42 -17.80 -0.34
CA LEU A 122 -8.46 -18.36 1.02
C LEU A 122 -9.20 -19.69 0.97
N ASP A 123 -8.59 -20.75 1.47
CA ASP A 123 -9.15 -22.12 1.45
C ASP A 123 -9.63 -22.58 0.06
N GLY A 124 -8.88 -22.19 -0.99
CA GLY A 124 -9.19 -22.50 -2.38
C GLY A 124 -10.33 -21.72 -2.99
N LYS A 125 -10.91 -20.73 -2.29
CA LYS A 125 -11.98 -19.86 -2.79
C LYS A 125 -11.50 -18.43 -2.97
N PRO A 126 -12.01 -17.70 -3.98
CA PRO A 126 -11.66 -16.33 -4.24
C PRO A 126 -12.43 -15.37 -3.33
N TRP A 127 -11.71 -14.44 -2.71
CA TRP A 127 -12.23 -13.41 -1.80
C TRP A 127 -11.67 -12.04 -2.15
N LEU A 128 -12.43 -11.00 -1.86
CA LEU A 128 -11.96 -9.63 -1.79
C LEU A 128 -11.80 -9.21 -0.33
N ILE A 129 -10.64 -8.62 -0.02
CA ILE A 129 -10.23 -8.27 1.33
C ILE A 129 -9.82 -6.80 1.36
N ILE A 130 -10.30 -6.05 2.36
CA ILE A 130 -9.87 -4.69 2.64
C ILE A 130 -9.07 -4.66 3.94
N GLU A 131 -9.51 -5.43 4.95
CA GLU A 131 -8.84 -5.58 6.24
C GLU A 131 -8.84 -7.05 6.67
N ASP A 132 -7.83 -7.46 7.43
CA ASP A 132 -7.74 -8.81 7.98
C ASP A 132 -8.61 -8.97 9.25
N GLU A 133 -8.57 -10.16 9.86
CA GLU A 133 -9.32 -10.46 11.08
C GLU A 133 -8.87 -9.62 12.27
N GLU A 134 -7.63 -9.18 12.29
CA GLU A 134 -7.00 -8.34 13.32
C GLU A 134 -7.29 -6.85 13.11
N GLY A 135 -7.87 -6.47 11.96
CA GLY A 135 -8.19 -5.10 11.59
C GLY A 135 -7.06 -4.35 10.89
N ASN A 136 -5.99 -5.05 10.45
CA ASN A 136 -4.94 -4.44 9.66
C ASN A 136 -5.41 -4.26 8.22
N LEU A 137 -5.13 -3.10 7.62
CA LEU A 137 -5.47 -2.82 6.23
C LEU A 137 -4.60 -3.64 5.27
N ILE A 138 -5.26 -4.32 4.34
CA ILE A 138 -4.67 -5.04 3.21
C ILE A 138 -4.93 -4.28 1.91
N GLY A 139 -6.12 -3.71 1.79
CA GLY A 139 -6.53 -2.78 0.76
C GLY A 139 -6.45 -1.34 1.24
N ALA A 140 -7.40 -0.50 0.78
CA ALA A 140 -7.55 0.87 1.26
C ALA A 140 -9.01 1.22 1.54
N LYS A 141 -9.24 2.12 2.49
CA LYS A 141 -10.55 2.71 2.77
C LYS A 141 -10.44 4.17 3.16
N SER A 142 -11.34 5.00 2.60
CA SER A 142 -11.40 6.42 2.91
C SER A 142 -11.81 6.68 4.37
N ARG A 143 -11.61 7.92 4.83
CA ARG A 143 -11.94 8.32 6.22
C ARG A 143 -13.38 8.00 6.63
N GLY A 144 -14.34 8.08 5.71
CA GLY A 144 -15.74 7.71 5.95
C GLY A 144 -15.90 6.25 6.40
N TRP A 145 -15.12 5.36 5.82
CA TRP A 145 -15.13 3.92 6.09
C TRP A 145 -14.25 3.48 7.27
N MET A 146 -13.38 4.35 7.80
CA MET A 146 -12.40 3.97 8.84
C MET A 146 -13.02 3.41 10.12
N LYS A 147 -14.25 3.83 10.47
CA LYS A 147 -14.96 3.34 11.65
C LYS A 147 -15.77 2.07 11.41
N SER A 148 -15.95 1.66 10.17
CA SER A 148 -16.74 0.50 9.79
C SER A 148 -15.83 -0.71 9.56
N LYS A 149 -16.13 -1.84 10.19
CA LYS A 149 -15.49 -3.11 9.85
C LYS A 149 -16.16 -3.66 8.59
N ILE A 150 -15.36 -3.82 7.54
CA ILE A 150 -15.84 -4.35 6.25
C ILE A 150 -15.56 -5.86 6.25
N PRO A 151 -16.59 -6.71 6.13
CA PRO A 151 -16.41 -8.15 6.13
C PRO A 151 -15.65 -8.61 4.87
N LEU A 152 -15.11 -9.83 4.92
CA LEU A 152 -14.59 -10.51 3.75
C LEU A 152 -15.72 -10.66 2.71
N MET A 153 -15.43 -10.36 1.46
CA MET A 153 -16.42 -10.40 0.37
C MET A 153 -16.08 -11.55 -0.58
N PRO A 154 -16.90 -12.60 -0.65
CA PRO A 154 -16.69 -13.67 -1.63
C PRO A 154 -16.87 -13.12 -3.05
N VAL A 155 -16.03 -13.60 -3.98
CA VAL A 155 -16.17 -13.30 -5.41
C VAL A 155 -17.18 -14.24 -6.01
N GLY A 156 -18.27 -13.71 -6.53
CA GLY A 156 -19.34 -14.50 -7.15
C GLY A 156 -20.54 -13.67 -7.57
N GLY A 157 -21.47 -14.31 -8.25
CA GLY A 157 -22.68 -13.74 -8.79
C GLY A 157 -23.95 -14.14 -8.02
N GLU A 158 -25.03 -14.33 -8.77
CA GLU A 158 -26.36 -14.67 -8.23
C GLU A 158 -26.41 -16.08 -7.59
N GLU A 159 -25.40 -16.92 -7.84
CA GLU A 159 -25.23 -18.23 -7.22
C GLU A 159 -24.88 -18.17 -5.73
N LEU A 160 -24.36 -17.03 -5.26
CA LEU A 160 -24.08 -16.82 -3.86
C LEU A 160 -25.37 -16.57 -3.04
N PRO A 161 -25.43 -17.01 -1.78
CA PRO A 161 -26.51 -16.61 -0.86
C PRO A 161 -26.56 -15.08 -0.75
N ASP A 162 -27.77 -14.51 -0.67
CA ASP A 162 -27.98 -13.04 -0.60
C ASP A 162 -27.16 -12.37 0.48
N GLU A 163 -26.94 -13.03 1.63
CA GLU A 163 -26.16 -12.50 2.74
C GLU A 163 -24.66 -12.35 2.41
N GLN A 164 -24.15 -13.13 1.47
CA GLN A 164 -22.76 -13.15 1.06
C GLN A 164 -22.49 -12.28 -0.18
N ARG A 165 -23.53 -11.84 -0.89
CA ARG A 165 -23.40 -11.00 -2.08
C ARG A 165 -22.83 -9.62 -1.70
N SER A 166 -21.97 -9.07 -2.57
CA SER A 166 -21.48 -7.70 -2.49
C SER A 166 -21.25 -7.16 -3.89
N LEU A 167 -21.36 -5.82 -4.06
CA LEU A 167 -21.10 -5.18 -5.35
C LEU A 167 -19.67 -5.46 -5.82
N ASN A 168 -18.69 -5.29 -4.91
CA ASN A 168 -17.28 -5.55 -5.23
C ASN A 168 -17.04 -7.01 -5.64
N GLY A 169 -17.62 -7.98 -4.90
CA GLY A 169 -17.53 -9.41 -5.24
C GLY A 169 -18.12 -9.72 -6.61
N TYR A 170 -19.24 -9.10 -6.95
CA TYR A 170 -19.88 -9.23 -8.26
C TYR A 170 -19.02 -8.61 -9.38
N VAL A 171 -18.50 -7.39 -9.18
CA VAL A 171 -17.61 -6.72 -10.13
C VAL A 171 -16.35 -7.54 -10.39
N ALA A 172 -15.76 -8.13 -9.35
CA ALA A 172 -14.61 -9.03 -9.50
C ALA A 172 -14.98 -10.31 -10.30
N HIS A 173 -16.18 -10.86 -10.08
CA HIS A 173 -16.65 -12.05 -10.76
C HIS A 173 -16.86 -11.81 -12.27
N ILE A 174 -17.55 -10.71 -12.63
CA ILE A 174 -17.82 -10.40 -14.05
C ILE A 174 -16.65 -9.72 -14.75
N ALA A 175 -15.64 -9.26 -14.00
CA ALA A 175 -14.49 -8.50 -14.49
C ALA A 175 -14.88 -7.27 -15.34
N ARG A 176 -15.97 -6.59 -14.98
CA ARG A 176 -16.49 -5.39 -15.67
C ARG A 176 -16.93 -4.33 -14.67
N PRO A 177 -16.83 -3.04 -15.02
CA PRO A 177 -17.32 -1.97 -14.16
C PRO A 177 -18.84 -1.99 -14.02
N VAL A 178 -19.31 -1.51 -12.87
CA VAL A 178 -20.75 -1.36 -12.58
C VAL A 178 -20.99 0.01 -11.95
N ILE A 179 -22.00 0.73 -12.45
CA ILE A 179 -22.55 1.95 -11.87
C ILE A 179 -23.90 1.62 -11.24
N ILE A 180 -24.08 1.98 -9.98
CA ILE A 180 -25.37 2.01 -9.29
C ILE A 180 -25.74 3.46 -9.08
N SER A 181 -26.68 3.96 -9.87
CA SER A 181 -27.11 5.36 -9.81
C SER A 181 -27.99 5.66 -8.59
N ASN A 182 -28.69 4.64 -8.06
CA ASN A 182 -29.50 4.73 -6.86
C ASN A 182 -29.45 3.40 -6.10
N VAL A 183 -28.83 3.41 -4.92
CA VAL A 183 -28.67 2.23 -4.07
C VAL A 183 -30.01 1.70 -3.50
N GLU A 184 -31.05 2.53 -3.48
CA GLU A 184 -32.40 2.12 -3.07
C GLU A 184 -33.18 1.37 -4.19
N ASP A 185 -32.71 1.45 -5.43
CA ASP A 185 -33.34 0.75 -6.56
C ASP A 185 -32.92 -0.72 -6.58
N SER A 186 -33.81 -1.60 -6.16
CA SER A 186 -33.58 -3.05 -6.12
C SER A 186 -33.28 -3.66 -7.50
N LYS A 187 -33.73 -3.04 -8.60
CA LYS A 187 -33.43 -3.49 -9.97
C LYS A 187 -31.98 -3.22 -10.36
N GLN A 188 -31.41 -2.11 -9.89
CA GLN A 188 -30.00 -1.76 -10.11
C GLN A 188 -29.09 -2.57 -9.19
N THR A 189 -29.44 -2.65 -7.91
CA THR A 189 -28.60 -3.31 -6.89
C THR A 189 -28.64 -4.85 -7.00
N ARG A 190 -29.71 -5.45 -7.48
CA ARG A 190 -29.89 -6.91 -7.62
C ARG A 190 -29.51 -7.72 -6.39
N GLY A 191 -29.64 -7.13 -5.19
CA GLY A 191 -29.23 -7.73 -3.92
C GLY A 191 -27.74 -7.71 -3.64
N PHE A 192 -26.92 -7.08 -4.49
CA PHE A 192 -25.47 -6.94 -4.27
C PHE A 192 -25.09 -5.75 -3.38
N TYR A 193 -25.97 -4.78 -3.21
CA TYR A 193 -25.71 -3.64 -2.32
C TYR A 193 -25.97 -4.02 -0.86
N LYS A 194 -25.03 -3.65 0.01
CA LYS A 194 -25.16 -3.78 1.46
C LYS A 194 -25.04 -2.39 2.09
N ASN A 195 -26.05 -1.96 2.79
CA ASN A 195 -26.03 -0.68 3.50
C ASN A 195 -25.16 -0.77 4.76
N LEU A 196 -23.84 -0.74 4.58
CA LEU A 196 -22.86 -0.70 5.67
C LEU A 196 -22.58 0.74 6.14
N PHE A 197 -22.84 1.72 5.28
CA PHE A 197 -22.60 3.15 5.52
C PHE A 197 -23.80 3.96 5.00
N GLY A 198 -24.73 4.25 5.89
CA GLY A 198 -26.10 4.72 5.58
C GLY A 198 -26.25 6.05 4.81
N GLN A 199 -25.15 6.70 4.40
CA GLN A 199 -25.21 7.97 3.65
C GLN A 199 -25.02 7.77 2.15
N ILE A 200 -24.58 6.60 1.71
CA ILE A 200 -24.30 6.32 0.29
C ILE A 200 -25.62 6.28 -0.48
N GLN A 201 -25.66 6.99 -1.62
CA GLN A 201 -26.81 7.06 -2.52
C GLN A 201 -26.51 6.50 -3.91
N SER A 202 -25.26 6.55 -4.36
CA SER A 202 -24.78 5.95 -5.60
C SER A 202 -23.38 5.39 -5.47
N GLU A 203 -23.03 4.40 -6.30
CA GLU A 203 -21.73 3.72 -6.27
C GLU A 203 -21.20 3.49 -7.69
N LEU A 204 -19.86 3.51 -7.81
CA LEU A 204 -19.14 3.10 -9.01
C LEU A 204 -18.03 2.13 -8.60
N ALA A 205 -18.10 0.90 -9.10
CA ALA A 205 -17.08 -0.11 -8.84
C ALA A 205 -16.39 -0.53 -10.14
N VAL A 206 -15.05 -0.58 -10.13
CA VAL A 206 -14.20 -0.89 -11.29
C VAL A 206 -13.15 -1.93 -10.89
N PRO A 207 -13.01 -3.04 -11.65
CA PRO A 207 -12.00 -4.06 -11.37
C PRO A 207 -10.60 -3.58 -11.77
N ILE A 208 -9.59 -3.92 -10.96
CA ILE A 208 -8.17 -3.80 -11.30
C ILE A 208 -7.77 -5.10 -11.97
N ILE A 209 -7.46 -5.08 -13.26
CA ILE A 209 -7.18 -6.28 -14.05
C ILE A 209 -5.75 -6.26 -14.55
N HIS A 210 -5.03 -7.37 -14.36
CA HIS A 210 -3.72 -7.60 -14.94
C HIS A 210 -3.71 -8.90 -15.74
N GLY A 211 -3.51 -8.82 -17.06
CA GLY A 211 -3.71 -9.97 -17.96
C GLY A 211 -5.15 -10.48 -17.91
N SER A 212 -5.33 -11.72 -17.49
CA SER A 212 -6.65 -12.37 -17.30
C SER A 212 -7.14 -12.40 -15.86
N HIS A 213 -6.38 -11.81 -14.91
CA HIS A 213 -6.65 -11.91 -13.49
C HIS A 213 -7.16 -10.59 -12.90
N VAL A 214 -8.21 -10.67 -12.11
CA VAL A 214 -8.66 -9.55 -11.28
C VAL A 214 -7.81 -9.52 -10.02
N LEU A 215 -7.09 -8.41 -9.81
CA LEU A 215 -6.22 -8.19 -8.65
C LEU A 215 -6.96 -7.55 -7.47
N GLY A 216 -8.06 -6.86 -7.76
CA GLY A 216 -8.86 -6.15 -6.78
C GLY A 216 -9.97 -5.35 -7.43
N VAL A 217 -10.69 -4.56 -6.64
CA VAL A 217 -11.77 -3.66 -7.09
C VAL A 217 -11.60 -2.30 -6.42
N ILE A 218 -11.69 -1.24 -7.21
CA ILE A 218 -11.83 0.14 -6.73
C ILE A 218 -13.31 0.45 -6.67
N ASN A 219 -13.82 0.80 -5.51
CA ASN A 219 -15.19 1.27 -5.32
C ASN A 219 -15.18 2.74 -4.88
N GLN A 220 -16.01 3.55 -5.49
CA GLN A 220 -16.21 4.94 -5.15
C GLN A 220 -17.69 5.18 -4.83
N ASP A 221 -17.95 5.95 -3.79
CA ASP A 221 -19.26 6.19 -3.23
C ASP A 221 -19.61 7.68 -3.30
N SER A 222 -20.88 7.98 -3.55
CA SER A 222 -21.39 9.35 -3.41
C SER A 222 -22.67 9.41 -2.57
N PHE A 223 -22.81 10.52 -1.85
CA PHE A 223 -24.01 10.86 -1.05
C PHE A 223 -25.13 11.47 -1.91
N GLN A 224 -24.94 11.50 -3.23
CA GLN A 224 -25.92 11.99 -4.19
C GLN A 224 -26.36 10.87 -5.12
N LYS A 225 -27.66 10.80 -5.42
CA LYS A 225 -28.20 9.91 -6.46
C LYS A 225 -27.76 10.38 -7.84
N ASN A 226 -27.55 9.44 -8.76
CA ASN A 226 -27.13 9.70 -10.14
C ASN A 226 -25.84 10.51 -10.28
N PHE A 227 -24.95 10.43 -9.30
CA PHE A 227 -23.69 11.17 -9.32
C PHE A 227 -22.72 10.62 -10.37
N PHE A 228 -22.54 9.29 -10.41
CA PHE A 228 -21.56 8.66 -11.29
C PHE A 228 -22.06 8.62 -12.74
N THR A 229 -21.20 9.07 -13.65
CA THR A 229 -21.42 9.12 -15.11
C THR A 229 -20.53 8.09 -15.82
N GLN A 230 -20.75 7.92 -17.12
CA GLN A 230 -19.86 7.13 -17.97
C GLN A 230 -18.44 7.70 -18.03
N GLU A 231 -18.28 9.01 -17.88
CA GLU A 231 -16.98 9.68 -17.83
C GLU A 231 -16.23 9.32 -16.55
N HIS A 232 -16.89 9.37 -15.39
CA HIS A 232 -16.29 8.91 -14.12
C HIS A 232 -15.86 7.44 -14.20
N GLN A 233 -16.69 6.59 -14.83
CA GLN A 233 -16.33 5.19 -15.06
C GLN A 233 -15.08 5.07 -15.93
N ARG A 234 -14.99 5.83 -17.02
CA ARG A 234 -13.85 5.81 -17.94
C ARG A 234 -12.57 6.24 -17.22
N ILE A 235 -12.60 7.34 -16.45
CA ILE A 235 -11.47 7.82 -15.64
C ILE A 235 -11.00 6.70 -14.69
N LEU A 236 -11.93 6.10 -13.95
CA LEU A 236 -11.58 5.06 -12.98
C LEU A 236 -11.04 3.79 -13.66
N GLN A 237 -11.51 3.45 -14.85
CA GLN A 237 -10.96 2.36 -15.65
C GLN A 237 -9.53 2.63 -16.14
N ILE A 238 -9.23 3.86 -16.55
CA ILE A 238 -7.88 4.28 -16.93
C ILE A 238 -6.95 4.12 -15.73
N ILE A 239 -7.34 4.65 -14.57
CA ILE A 239 -6.56 4.54 -13.34
C ILE A 239 -6.33 3.07 -12.96
N ALA A 240 -7.39 2.25 -12.94
CA ALA A 240 -7.29 0.82 -12.64
C ALA A 240 -6.31 0.09 -13.58
N SER A 241 -6.32 0.45 -14.87
CA SER A 241 -5.38 -0.10 -15.86
C SER A 241 -3.93 0.32 -15.57
N LEU A 242 -3.69 1.61 -15.32
CA LEU A 242 -2.36 2.14 -15.05
C LEU A 242 -1.71 1.54 -13.82
N ILE A 243 -2.47 1.39 -12.73
CA ILE A 243 -1.94 0.86 -11.46
C ILE A 243 -1.81 -0.67 -11.45
N SER A 244 -2.43 -1.39 -12.38
CA SER A 244 -2.54 -2.85 -12.34
C SER A 244 -1.19 -3.55 -12.27
N GLN A 245 -0.20 -3.10 -13.05
CA GLN A 245 1.16 -3.66 -13.01
C GLN A 245 1.85 -3.44 -11.66
N LYS A 246 1.75 -2.23 -11.09
CA LYS A 246 2.35 -1.91 -9.78
C LYS A 246 1.69 -2.72 -8.68
N VAL A 247 0.36 -2.84 -8.68
CA VAL A 247 -0.40 -3.65 -7.72
C VAL A 247 0.03 -5.12 -7.81
N ASN A 248 0.12 -5.68 -9.02
CA ASN A 248 0.59 -7.06 -9.21
C ASN A 248 2.00 -7.27 -8.65
N ASN A 249 2.93 -6.37 -8.96
CA ASN A 249 4.31 -6.44 -8.47
C ASN A 249 4.38 -6.37 -6.93
N LEU A 250 3.64 -5.45 -6.31
CA LEU A 250 3.61 -5.30 -4.86
C LEU A 250 3.00 -6.53 -4.17
N GLN A 251 1.94 -7.12 -4.72
CA GLN A 251 1.37 -8.39 -4.21
C GLN A 251 2.38 -9.55 -4.29
N GLN A 252 3.15 -9.64 -5.38
CA GLN A 252 4.21 -10.64 -5.53
C GLN A 252 5.33 -10.43 -4.50
N ILE A 253 5.78 -9.18 -4.31
CA ILE A 253 6.79 -8.83 -3.30
C ILE A 253 6.32 -9.24 -1.90
N GLU A 254 5.08 -8.95 -1.51
CA GLU A 254 4.53 -9.37 -0.22
C GLU A 254 4.47 -10.89 -0.05
N THR A 255 4.13 -11.61 -1.10
CA THR A 255 4.09 -13.08 -1.09
C THR A 255 5.50 -13.63 -0.91
N LEU A 256 6.47 -13.17 -1.70
CA LEU A 256 7.87 -13.59 -1.59
C LEU A 256 8.48 -13.24 -0.22
N LYS A 257 8.17 -12.08 0.35
CA LYS A 257 8.61 -11.70 1.70
C LYS A 257 8.07 -12.68 2.75
N ARG A 258 6.80 -13.10 2.64
CA ARG A 258 6.21 -14.10 3.56
C ARG A 258 6.84 -15.48 3.39
N GLU A 259 7.05 -15.95 2.18
CA GLU A 259 7.70 -17.23 1.89
C GLU A 259 9.14 -17.25 2.41
N LEU A 260 9.90 -16.16 2.22
CA LEU A 260 11.26 -16.03 2.77
C LEU A 260 11.28 -16.09 4.29
N LEU A 261 10.32 -15.43 4.97
CA LEU A 261 10.21 -15.49 6.42
C LEU A 261 9.88 -16.90 6.90
N GLN A 262 9.03 -17.62 6.18
CA GLN A 262 8.67 -18.99 6.51
C GLN A 262 9.85 -19.94 6.27
N LEU A 263 10.56 -19.82 5.14
CA LEU A 263 11.76 -20.59 4.86
C LEU A 263 12.87 -20.33 5.90
N ARG A 264 13.06 -19.07 6.34
CA ARG A 264 14.01 -18.77 7.42
C ARG A 264 13.64 -19.48 8.71
N LYS A 265 12.38 -19.46 9.13
CA LYS A 265 11.90 -20.20 10.31
C LYS A 265 12.11 -21.70 10.16
N ASP A 266 11.84 -22.27 8.97
CA ASP A 266 12.03 -23.68 8.69
C ASP A 266 13.51 -24.09 8.69
N ILE A 267 14.40 -23.23 8.17
CA ILE A 267 15.85 -23.43 8.18
C ILE A 267 16.38 -23.35 9.62
N GLU A 268 15.97 -22.34 10.39
CA GLU A 268 16.32 -22.21 11.81
C GLU A 268 15.88 -23.41 12.63
N TYR A 269 14.76 -24.03 12.25
CA TYR A 269 14.27 -25.25 12.91
C TYR A 269 14.99 -26.54 12.46
N ARG A 270 15.39 -26.63 11.18
CA ARG A 270 15.96 -27.86 10.58
C ARG A 270 17.49 -27.97 10.67
N ASP A 271 18.20 -26.85 10.68
CA ASP A 271 19.67 -26.84 10.79
C ASP A 271 20.13 -26.54 12.23
N PRO A 272 20.60 -27.52 12.98
CA PRO A 272 21.13 -27.33 14.32
C PRO A 272 22.34 -26.38 14.36
N LYS A 273 23.00 -26.13 13.22
CA LYS A 273 24.12 -25.18 13.10
C LYS A 273 23.68 -23.75 12.92
N VAL A 274 22.46 -23.54 12.40
CA VAL A 274 21.83 -22.24 12.13
C VAL A 274 20.76 -21.92 13.16
N SER A 275 20.09 -22.95 13.74
CA SER A 275 19.22 -22.73 14.88
C SER A 275 20.07 -22.09 15.97
N SER A 276 19.73 -20.83 16.31
CA SER A 276 20.33 -20.19 17.44
C SER A 276 20.12 -21.09 18.65
N TYR A 277 21.20 -21.64 19.18
CA TYR A 277 21.18 -22.42 20.41
C TYR A 277 20.83 -21.49 21.59
N HIS A 278 19.65 -20.87 21.55
CA HIS A 278 19.10 -20.08 22.64
C HIS A 278 18.25 -20.96 23.53
N PHE A 279 18.29 -20.72 24.83
CA PHE A 279 17.46 -21.46 25.79
C PHE A 279 15.96 -21.38 25.48
N GLY A 280 15.49 -20.35 24.75
CA GLY A 280 14.11 -20.27 24.26
C GLY A 280 13.70 -21.35 23.27
N ASN A 281 14.66 -22.07 22.66
CA ASN A 281 14.41 -23.17 21.72
C ASN A 281 14.36 -24.52 22.41
N VAL A 282 14.42 -24.59 23.70
CA VAL A 282 14.29 -25.85 24.45
C VAL A 282 12.85 -26.34 24.34
N ILE A 283 12.66 -27.47 23.67
CA ILE A 283 11.36 -28.13 23.53
C ILE A 283 11.12 -28.97 24.80
N GLY A 284 10.32 -28.45 25.70
CA GLY A 284 9.93 -29.15 26.91
C GLY A 284 9.46 -28.17 28.00
N LYS A 285 8.23 -28.33 28.45
CA LYS A 285 7.62 -27.49 29.48
C LYS A 285 7.62 -28.20 30.86
N SER A 286 8.39 -29.28 31.04
CA SER A 286 8.44 -29.91 32.33
C SER A 286 9.22 -29.05 33.33
N GLN A 287 8.80 -29.10 34.58
CA GLN A 287 9.44 -28.33 35.66
C GLN A 287 10.94 -28.61 35.78
N ASN A 288 11.34 -29.87 35.47
CA ASN A 288 12.75 -30.27 35.49
C ASN A 288 13.58 -29.61 34.39
N VAL A 289 13.02 -29.43 33.17
CA VAL A 289 13.69 -28.76 32.07
C VAL A 289 13.79 -27.26 32.36
N SER A 290 12.75 -26.64 32.87
CA SER A 290 12.78 -25.21 33.25
C SER A 290 13.84 -24.97 34.32
N SER A 291 13.86 -25.76 35.40
CA SER A 291 14.87 -25.69 36.47
C SER A 291 16.29 -25.90 35.96
N LEU A 292 16.49 -26.81 34.99
CA LEU A 292 17.80 -27.05 34.39
C LEU A 292 18.27 -25.83 33.57
N VAL A 293 17.38 -25.22 32.79
CA VAL A 293 17.69 -24.01 32.00
C VAL A 293 18.10 -22.88 32.93
N ASP A 294 17.33 -22.65 34.01
CA ASP A 294 17.65 -21.58 34.99
C ASP A 294 19.02 -21.81 35.66
N GLN A 295 19.31 -23.06 36.06
CA GLN A 295 20.60 -23.40 36.62
C GLN A 295 21.77 -23.18 35.64
N ILE A 296 21.60 -23.57 34.38
CA ILE A 296 22.61 -23.36 33.33
C ILE A 296 22.86 -21.87 33.12
N GLN A 297 21.83 -21.04 33.14
CA GLN A 297 21.97 -19.62 32.96
C GLN A 297 22.81 -18.98 34.08
N ILE A 298 22.56 -19.34 35.32
CA ILE A 298 23.37 -18.89 36.51
C ILE A 298 24.82 -19.33 36.38
N VAL A 299 25.02 -20.58 35.95
CA VAL A 299 26.39 -21.14 35.79
C VAL A 299 27.14 -20.41 34.66
N VAL A 300 26.49 -20.16 33.53
CA VAL A 300 27.08 -19.46 32.39
C VAL A 300 27.49 -18.05 32.75
N GLU A 301 26.64 -17.29 33.47
CA GLU A 301 26.95 -15.96 33.96
C GLU A 301 28.18 -15.97 34.91
N SER A 302 28.24 -16.96 35.79
CA SER A 302 29.38 -17.11 36.69
C SER A 302 30.68 -17.46 35.94
N ILE A 303 30.64 -18.34 34.94
CA ILE A 303 31.76 -18.67 34.06
C ILE A 303 32.25 -17.44 33.29
N CYS A 304 31.33 -16.70 32.68
CA CYS A 304 31.66 -15.50 31.93
C CYS A 304 32.37 -14.44 32.80
N ASN A 305 31.80 -14.12 33.95
CA ASN A 305 32.40 -13.17 34.89
C ASN A 305 33.80 -13.58 35.33
N ARG A 306 34.03 -14.86 35.61
CA ARG A 306 35.37 -15.38 35.94
C ARG A 306 36.33 -15.24 34.78
N MET A 307 35.93 -15.59 33.58
CA MET A 307 36.75 -15.50 32.36
C MET A 307 37.13 -14.07 32.03
N LEU A 308 36.19 -13.12 32.17
CA LEU A 308 36.42 -11.71 31.91
C LEU A 308 37.37 -11.12 32.96
N ASN A 309 37.24 -11.48 34.25
CA ASN A 309 38.10 -11.04 35.33
C ASN A 309 39.50 -11.68 35.32
N TRP A 310 39.64 -12.87 34.69
CA TRP A 310 40.92 -13.56 34.55
C TRP A 310 41.96 -12.75 33.79
N GLU A 311 41.55 -12.07 32.74
CA GLU A 311 42.44 -11.19 31.95
C GLU A 311 42.90 -9.92 32.69
N GLY A 312 42.12 -9.48 33.69
CA GLY A 312 42.39 -8.22 34.43
C GLY A 312 43.22 -8.35 35.69
N ASN A 313 43.30 -9.53 36.31
CA ASN A 313 43.93 -9.74 37.63
C ASN A 313 44.79 -10.99 37.67
N GLN A 314 45.98 -10.98 37.08
CA GLN A 314 46.89 -12.10 37.04
C GLN A 314 47.42 -12.57 38.42
N GLN A 315 47.15 -11.92 39.53
CA GLN A 315 47.77 -12.22 40.82
C GLN A 315 46.86 -12.80 41.92
N ARG A 316 45.53 -12.75 41.78
CA ARG A 316 44.61 -13.19 42.86
C ARG A 316 43.82 -14.47 42.63
N GLU A 317 43.66 -14.96 41.38
CA GLU A 317 42.83 -16.10 41.08
C GLU A 317 43.57 -17.40 40.65
N VAL A 318 44.88 -17.44 40.85
CA VAL A 318 45.71 -18.62 40.51
C VAL A 318 45.33 -19.89 41.32
N MET A 319 44.58 -19.73 42.40
CA MET A 319 44.20 -20.87 43.27
C MET A 319 42.91 -21.62 42.82
N THR A 320 42.06 -21.03 41.98
CA THR A 320 40.76 -21.63 41.65
C THR A 320 40.64 -22.19 40.23
N GLY A 321 41.64 -21.96 39.37
CA GLY A 321 41.64 -22.43 37.97
C GLY A 321 40.48 -21.87 37.10
N LEU A 322 40.52 -22.15 35.80
CA LEU A 322 39.39 -21.88 34.92
C LEU A 322 38.20 -22.77 35.27
N PRO A 323 36.97 -22.25 35.25
CA PRO A 323 35.79 -23.04 35.54
C PRO A 323 35.62 -24.18 34.50
N SER A 324 35.34 -25.41 34.98
CA SER A 324 35.03 -26.54 34.16
C SER A 324 33.58 -26.97 34.36
N LEU A 325 32.92 -27.35 33.27
CA LEU A 325 31.52 -27.82 33.27
C LEU A 325 31.47 -29.25 32.74
N LEU A 326 30.91 -30.16 33.53
CA LEU A 326 30.67 -31.54 33.14
C LEU A 326 29.17 -31.74 32.84
N ILE A 327 28.83 -32.09 31.61
CA ILE A 327 27.47 -32.42 31.19
C ILE A 327 27.35 -33.92 31.03
N GLN A 328 26.55 -34.58 31.89
CA GLN A 328 26.30 -36.01 31.86
C GLN A 328 24.87 -36.32 31.46
N GLY A 329 24.67 -37.42 30.76
CA GLY A 329 23.36 -37.93 30.39
C GLY A 329 23.44 -39.10 29.41
N GLN A 330 22.33 -39.79 29.19
CA GLN A 330 22.24 -40.90 28.24
C GLN A 330 22.45 -40.41 26.78
N THR A 331 22.79 -41.35 25.89
CA THR A 331 22.87 -41.03 24.45
C THR A 331 21.51 -40.54 23.96
N GLY A 332 21.51 -39.46 23.19
CA GLY A 332 20.26 -38.82 22.70
C GLY A 332 19.58 -37.85 23.70
N SER A 333 20.09 -37.65 24.92
CA SER A 333 19.50 -36.78 25.93
C SER A 333 19.70 -35.25 25.69
N GLY A 334 20.26 -34.84 24.54
CA GLY A 334 20.44 -33.44 24.19
C GLY A 334 21.69 -32.78 24.78
N LYS A 335 22.69 -33.54 25.27
CA LYS A 335 23.93 -32.97 25.84
C LYS A 335 24.62 -31.99 24.91
N GLU A 336 24.70 -32.31 23.63
CA GLU A 336 25.34 -31.43 22.63
C GLU A 336 24.52 -30.16 22.41
N PHE A 337 23.18 -30.23 22.47
CA PHE A 337 22.30 -29.08 22.42
C PHE A 337 22.59 -28.13 23.58
N PHE A 338 22.64 -28.63 24.82
CA PHE A 338 22.93 -27.79 25.98
C PHE A 338 24.35 -27.20 25.93
N PHE A 339 25.35 -28.00 25.51
CA PHE A 339 26.69 -27.47 25.32
C PHE A 339 26.76 -26.34 24.31
N ASN A 340 26.12 -26.47 23.15
CA ASN A 340 26.11 -25.42 22.14
C ASN A 340 25.34 -24.17 22.60
N ASN A 341 24.28 -24.33 23.40
CA ASN A 341 23.57 -23.20 24.02
C ASN A 341 24.48 -22.46 25.02
N ILE A 342 25.17 -23.15 25.87
CA ILE A 342 26.13 -22.57 26.83
C ILE A 342 27.20 -21.77 26.07
N TYR A 343 27.79 -22.41 25.04
CA TYR A 343 28.81 -21.74 24.22
C TYR A 343 28.28 -20.48 23.52
N SER A 344 27.10 -20.58 22.92
CA SER A 344 26.46 -19.41 22.25
C SER A 344 26.24 -18.27 23.24
N HIS A 345 25.69 -18.56 24.41
CA HIS A 345 25.42 -17.56 25.45
C HIS A 345 26.70 -16.93 26.00
N LEU A 346 27.75 -17.72 26.23
CA LEU A 346 29.07 -17.20 26.59
C LEU A 346 29.63 -16.27 25.50
N ASN A 347 29.53 -16.68 24.22
CA ASN A 347 30.01 -15.88 23.11
C ASN A 347 29.28 -14.54 23.03
N ASP A 348 27.95 -14.53 23.21
CA ASP A 348 27.15 -13.32 23.20
C ASP A 348 27.51 -12.36 24.35
N MET A 349 27.76 -12.90 25.54
CA MET A 349 28.22 -12.09 26.67
C MET A 349 29.61 -11.49 26.42
N PHE A 350 30.53 -12.24 25.85
CA PHE A 350 31.85 -11.74 25.47
C PHE A 350 31.79 -10.68 24.37
N GLN A 351 30.88 -10.85 23.40
CA GLN A 351 30.68 -9.85 22.35
C GLN A 351 30.13 -8.52 22.89
N LYS A 352 29.31 -8.56 23.92
CA LYS A 352 28.80 -7.35 24.58
C LYS A 352 29.94 -6.58 25.28
N GLU A 353 30.90 -7.29 25.86
CA GLU A 353 32.01 -6.67 26.61
C GLU A 353 33.20 -6.30 25.70
N LYS A 354 33.56 -7.13 24.73
CA LYS A 354 34.75 -6.96 23.88
C LYS A 354 34.47 -6.46 22.47
N GLY A 355 33.19 -6.28 22.09
CA GLY A 355 32.75 -5.81 20.78
C GLY A 355 32.22 -6.93 19.89
N ALA A 356 31.32 -6.56 18.97
CA ALA A 356 30.55 -7.50 18.12
C ALA A 356 31.41 -8.41 17.20
N GLN A 357 32.66 -8.05 16.95
CA GLN A 357 33.57 -8.86 16.13
C GLN A 357 34.29 -9.96 16.92
N PHE A 358 34.19 -9.94 18.26
CA PHE A 358 34.81 -10.97 19.08
C PHE A 358 34.13 -12.32 18.90
N LYS A 359 34.93 -13.38 18.74
CA LYS A 359 34.44 -14.75 18.69
C LYS A 359 35.23 -15.61 19.68
N LEU A 360 34.52 -16.20 20.64
CA LEU A 360 35.10 -17.11 21.61
C LEU A 360 35.68 -18.35 20.90
N PRO A 361 36.99 -18.68 21.04
CA PRO A 361 37.57 -19.84 20.41
C PRO A 361 36.96 -21.16 20.99
N LEU A 362 36.64 -22.10 20.11
CA LEU A 362 36.09 -23.39 20.49
C LEU A 362 36.92 -24.51 19.83
N ILE A 363 37.48 -25.37 20.66
CA ILE A 363 38.17 -26.60 20.21
C ILE A 363 37.35 -27.81 20.67
N LYS A 364 36.83 -28.62 19.74
CA LYS A 364 36.12 -29.85 20.03
C LYS A 364 37.08 -31.05 19.81
N THR A 365 37.25 -31.88 20.83
CA THR A 365 38.00 -33.12 20.71
C THR A 365 37.16 -34.32 21.19
N ASN A 366 37.24 -35.42 20.49
CA ASN A 366 36.63 -36.66 20.92
C ASN A 366 37.70 -37.57 21.52
N ILE A 367 37.71 -37.67 22.85
CA ILE A 367 38.73 -38.46 23.60
C ILE A 367 38.57 -39.97 23.34
N ALA A 368 37.36 -40.46 22.97
CA ALA A 368 37.14 -41.86 22.62
C ALA A 368 37.73 -42.27 21.26
N ALA A 369 38.26 -41.30 20.48
CA ALA A 369 38.90 -41.54 19.20
C ALA A 369 40.43 -41.70 19.33
N TYR A 370 40.98 -41.58 20.52
CA TYR A 370 42.38 -41.86 20.89
C TYR A 370 42.42 -43.08 21.80
#